data_f3ea1adb7f296f81ee08691a315b2af1
#
_entry.id   f3ea1adb7f296f81ee08691a315b2af1
#
_cell.length_a   1.000
_cell.length_b   1.000
_cell.length_c   1.000
_cell.angle_alpha   90.00
_cell.angle_beta   90.00
_cell.angle_gamma   90.00
#
_symmetry.space_group_name_H-M   'P 1'
#
loop_
_entity.id
_entity.type
_entity.pdbx_description
1 polymer ?
#
loop_
_entity_poly.entity_id
_entity_poly.type
_entity_poly.pdbx_seq_one_letter_code
_entity_poly.pdbx_strand_id
1 'polypeptide(L)'
;ASYSWTGDFAGKAWVGFFSQNVENLSGGGNDTADSYEAGVSATVMNINLVAYGYSGEGIGTTALLLNGYDDGGNARDSDGGYVQATYVIPTGTKLGISYGQSKLDANAADSDALGQVLVKENEMLTIGAYHPLTKHLNLVAEFSDVESKNQAGASNDSTTIALGAILFF
;
A
#
# COMPACT_ATOMS: atom_id res chain seq x y z
N ALA A 1 -1.09 17.93 2.84
CA ALA A 1 -1.11 19.01 1.85
C ALA A 1 -0.99 18.43 0.44
N SER A 2 -1.55 19.12 -0.58
CA SER A 2 -1.38 18.69 -1.97
C SER A 2 -1.33 19.90 -2.90
N TYR A 3 -0.64 19.71 -4.02
CA TYR A 3 -0.53 20.68 -5.10
C TYR A 3 -0.83 19.97 -6.43
N SER A 4 -1.68 20.58 -7.26
CA SER A 4 -2.03 20.08 -8.58
C SER A 4 -1.64 21.11 -9.64
N TRP A 5 -1.18 20.62 -10.79
CA TRP A 5 -0.83 21.47 -11.94
C TRP A 5 -1.46 20.94 -13.22
N THR A 6 -1.61 21.84 -14.17
CA THR A 6 -2.08 21.59 -15.53
C THR A 6 -1.15 22.30 -16.52
N GLY A 7 -1.13 21.87 -17.75
CA GLY A 7 -0.26 22.41 -18.81
C GLY A 7 -0.05 21.34 -19.88
N ASP A 8 1.16 21.23 -20.39
CA ASP A 8 1.55 20.18 -21.35
C ASP A 8 1.33 18.77 -20.77
N PHE A 9 1.37 18.65 -19.45
CA PHE A 9 0.92 17.47 -18.70
C PHE A 9 0.24 17.91 -17.40
N ALA A 10 -0.73 17.13 -16.97
CA ALA A 10 -1.40 17.32 -15.68
C ALA A 10 -0.76 16.46 -14.60
N GLY A 11 -0.74 16.94 -13.37
CA GLY A 11 -0.21 16.18 -12.26
C GLY A 11 -0.65 16.68 -10.91
N LYS A 12 -0.30 15.89 -9.89
CA LYS A 12 -0.54 16.18 -8.48
C LYS A 12 0.61 15.63 -7.66
N ALA A 13 1.10 16.42 -6.72
CA ALA A 13 1.98 15.96 -5.64
C ALA A 13 1.27 16.14 -4.30
N TRP A 14 1.51 15.25 -3.36
CA TRP A 14 0.97 15.35 -2.00
C TRP A 14 1.97 14.87 -0.98
N VAL A 15 1.80 15.40 0.22
CA VAL A 15 2.46 14.95 1.44
C VAL A 15 1.42 14.88 2.54
N GLY A 16 1.54 13.89 3.40
CA GLY A 16 0.69 13.69 4.57
C GLY A 16 1.51 13.39 5.81
N PHE A 17 0.88 13.58 6.94
CA PHE A 17 1.36 13.19 8.26
C PHE A 17 0.19 12.56 9.00
N PHE A 18 0.45 11.45 9.66
CA PHE A 18 -0.48 10.77 10.54
C PHE A 18 0.13 10.70 11.93
N SER A 19 -0.68 10.93 12.95
CA SER A 19 -0.30 10.78 14.35
C SER A 19 -1.51 10.30 15.15
N GLN A 20 -1.35 9.24 15.90
CA GLN A 20 -2.40 8.67 16.74
C GLN A 20 -1.83 8.18 18.06
N ASN A 21 -2.40 8.64 19.16
CA ASN A 21 -2.11 8.07 20.48
C ASN A 21 -2.74 6.68 20.60
N VAL A 22 -1.94 5.69 21.02
CA VAL A 22 -2.33 4.30 21.25
C VAL A 22 -2.25 4.02 22.73
N GLU A 23 -3.39 3.65 23.33
CA GLU A 23 -3.53 3.42 24.77
C GLU A 23 -3.61 1.93 25.09
N ASN A 24 -3.28 1.58 26.35
CA ASN A 24 -3.39 0.22 26.86
C ASN A 24 -2.54 -0.81 26.09
N LEU A 25 -1.33 -0.43 25.73
CA LEU A 25 -0.35 -1.34 25.16
C LEU A 25 -0.05 -2.50 26.11
N SER A 26 0.33 -3.67 25.58
CA SER A 26 0.54 -4.90 26.34
C SER A 26 1.55 -4.75 27.49
N GLY A 27 2.56 -3.90 27.34
CA GLY A 27 3.54 -3.55 28.36
C GLY A 27 3.03 -2.58 29.44
N GLY A 28 1.77 -2.14 29.34
CA GLY A 28 1.19 -1.19 30.30
C GLY A 28 1.67 0.24 30.09
N GLY A 29 1.18 0.90 29.08
CA GLY A 29 1.53 2.28 28.75
C GLY A 29 0.75 2.80 27.57
N ASN A 30 1.10 4.00 27.15
CA ASN A 30 0.59 4.65 25.96
C ASN A 30 1.78 5.07 25.09
N ASP A 31 1.61 5.03 23.79
CA ASP A 31 2.61 5.49 22.84
C ASP A 31 1.91 6.15 21.65
N THR A 32 2.66 6.80 20.78
CA THR A 32 2.12 7.49 19.61
C THR A 32 2.60 6.82 18.34
N ALA A 33 1.65 6.37 17.52
CA ALA A 33 1.93 5.92 16.17
C ALA A 33 2.00 7.13 15.24
N ASP A 34 3.13 7.30 14.58
CA ASP A 34 3.40 8.42 13.68
C ASP A 34 3.83 7.95 12.30
N SER A 35 3.41 8.64 11.24
CA SER A 35 3.92 8.39 9.90
C SER A 35 3.90 9.61 9.01
N TYR A 36 4.76 9.56 8.00
CA TYR A 36 4.82 10.52 6.90
C TYR A 36 4.59 9.78 5.59
N GLU A 37 3.91 10.44 4.69
CA GLU A 37 3.69 9.95 3.33
C GLU A 37 3.97 11.02 2.29
N ALA A 38 4.40 10.59 1.12
CA ALA A 38 4.51 11.45 -0.05
C ALA A 38 4.13 10.68 -1.31
N GLY A 39 3.56 11.39 -2.26
CA GLY A 39 3.24 10.81 -3.55
C GLY A 39 3.17 11.84 -4.66
N VAL A 40 3.27 11.34 -5.87
CA VAL A 40 3.15 12.11 -7.10
C VAL A 40 2.37 11.32 -8.14
N SER A 41 1.52 12.00 -8.89
CA SER A 41 0.90 11.47 -10.10
C SER A 41 1.11 12.42 -11.27
N ALA A 42 1.28 11.86 -12.46
CA ALA A 42 1.40 12.62 -13.70
C ALA A 42 0.61 11.95 -14.81
N THR A 43 -0.11 12.76 -15.58
CA THR A 43 -0.87 12.31 -16.76
C THR A 43 -0.36 13.01 -17.99
N VAL A 44 0.09 12.20 -18.95
CA VAL A 44 0.53 12.67 -20.28
C VAL A 44 -0.26 11.88 -21.32
N MET A 45 -1.06 12.57 -22.12
CA MET A 45 -1.98 11.95 -23.08
C MET A 45 -2.89 10.93 -22.37
N ASN A 46 -2.78 9.65 -22.72
CA ASN A 46 -3.60 8.55 -22.20
C ASN A 46 -2.86 7.71 -21.12
N ILE A 47 -1.65 8.15 -20.71
CA ILE A 47 -0.83 7.46 -19.70
C ILE A 47 -0.92 8.24 -18.39
N ASN A 48 -1.22 7.55 -17.31
CA ASN A 48 -1.09 8.07 -15.96
C ASN A 48 -0.05 7.24 -15.19
N LEU A 49 0.85 7.93 -14.53
CA LEU A 49 1.89 7.35 -13.66
C LEU A 49 1.65 7.83 -12.23
N VAL A 50 1.83 6.93 -11.27
CA VAL A 50 1.77 7.24 -9.83
C VAL A 50 2.98 6.64 -9.15
N ALA A 51 3.56 7.38 -8.20
CA ALA A 51 4.52 6.89 -7.23
C ALA A 51 4.11 7.40 -5.85
N TYR A 52 4.18 6.51 -4.86
CA TYR A 52 3.80 6.79 -3.47
C TYR A 52 4.73 6.06 -2.53
N GLY A 53 5.06 6.68 -1.40
CA GLY A 53 5.82 6.07 -0.33
C GLY A 53 5.41 6.61 1.03
N TYR A 54 5.62 5.82 2.06
CA TYR A 54 5.43 6.18 3.45
C TYR A 54 6.55 5.59 4.32
N SER A 55 6.74 6.19 5.48
CA SER A 55 7.58 5.68 6.56
C SER A 55 6.96 6.10 7.88
N GLY A 56 7.03 5.24 8.89
CA GLY A 56 6.45 5.53 10.20
C GLY A 56 6.82 4.52 11.26
N GLU A 57 6.39 4.81 12.47
CA GLU A 57 6.61 4.04 13.68
C GLU A 57 5.26 3.72 14.31
N GLY A 58 5.06 2.50 14.80
CA GLY A 58 3.82 2.08 15.44
C GLY A 58 2.62 1.81 14.52
N ILE A 59 2.76 2.02 13.21
CA ILE A 59 1.63 1.92 12.26
C ILE A 59 1.39 0.52 11.70
N GLY A 60 2.38 -0.39 11.78
CA GLY A 60 2.26 -1.74 11.22
C GLY A 60 2.27 -1.79 9.69
N THR A 61 2.06 -2.96 9.11
CA THR A 61 2.16 -3.18 7.65
C THR A 61 0.88 -3.66 6.97
N THR A 62 0.01 -4.37 7.66
CA THR A 62 -1.12 -5.08 7.02
C THR A 62 -2.47 -4.43 7.28
N ALA A 63 -2.73 -4.05 8.50
CA ALA A 63 -3.88 -3.26 8.88
C ALA A 63 -3.41 -2.16 9.80
N LEU A 64 -4.12 -1.08 9.82
CA LEU A 64 -3.75 0.09 10.61
C LEU A 64 -3.45 -0.33 12.06
N LEU A 65 -2.24 -0.05 12.53
CA LEU A 65 -1.68 -0.38 13.85
C LEU A 65 -1.51 -1.89 14.15
N LEU A 66 -1.87 -2.80 13.24
CA LEU A 66 -1.65 -4.22 13.45
C LEU A 66 -0.16 -4.54 13.36
N ASN A 67 0.37 -5.20 14.40
CA ASN A 67 1.80 -5.49 14.58
C ASN A 67 2.70 -4.24 14.64
N GLY A 68 2.14 -3.05 14.82
CA GLY A 68 2.92 -1.83 15.01
C GLY A 68 3.69 -1.79 16.34
N TYR A 69 3.30 -2.62 17.32
CA TYR A 69 3.92 -2.68 18.65
C TYR A 69 4.29 -4.13 19.01
N ASP A 70 5.35 -4.28 19.80
CA ASP A 70 5.71 -5.56 20.40
C ASP A 70 4.90 -5.84 21.70
N ASP A 71 5.14 -7.00 22.32
CA ASP A 71 4.48 -7.38 23.58
C ASP A 71 4.90 -6.52 24.77
N GLY A 72 6.02 -5.80 24.66
CA GLY A 72 6.49 -4.82 25.64
C GLY A 72 5.89 -3.43 25.46
N GLY A 73 5.13 -3.21 24.38
CA GLY A 73 4.55 -1.92 24.03
C GLY A 73 5.52 -0.98 23.30
N ASN A 74 6.66 -1.49 22.79
CA ASN A 74 7.58 -0.67 21.99
C ASN A 74 7.12 -0.69 20.53
N ALA A 75 7.18 0.47 19.90
CA ALA A 75 6.82 0.62 18.49
C ALA A 75 7.83 -0.08 17.56
N ARG A 76 7.35 -0.49 16.40
CA ARG A 76 8.14 -1.03 15.30
C ARG A 76 8.12 -0.05 14.14
N ASP A 77 9.26 0.09 13.47
CA ASP A 77 9.37 0.86 12.24
C ASP A 77 8.71 0.12 11.07
N SER A 78 8.06 0.87 10.21
CA SER A 78 7.51 0.35 8.95
C SER A 78 7.63 1.37 7.84
N ASP A 79 7.92 0.87 6.64
CA ASP A 79 7.98 1.66 5.43
C ASP A 79 7.35 0.90 4.27
N GLY A 80 7.04 1.63 3.23
CA GLY A 80 6.49 1.02 2.03
C GLY A 80 6.13 2.04 0.96
N GLY A 81 5.61 1.51 -0.14
CA GLY A 81 5.19 2.34 -1.24
C GLY A 81 4.76 1.53 -2.44
N TYR A 82 4.29 2.23 -3.46
CA TYR A 82 3.97 1.59 -4.73
C TYR A 82 4.24 2.51 -5.91
N VAL A 83 4.41 1.90 -7.06
CA VAL A 83 4.41 2.56 -8.37
C VAL A 83 3.30 1.95 -9.23
N GLN A 84 2.66 2.79 -10.03
CA GLN A 84 1.58 2.37 -10.91
C GLN A 84 1.68 3.09 -12.25
N ALA A 85 1.40 2.36 -13.31
CA ALA A 85 1.19 2.92 -14.64
C ALA A 85 -0.16 2.47 -15.18
N THR A 86 -0.93 3.38 -15.77
CA THR A 86 -2.16 3.05 -16.50
C THR A 86 -2.17 3.68 -17.88
N TYR A 87 -2.80 3.01 -18.81
CA TYR A 87 -2.97 3.46 -20.18
C TYR A 87 -4.40 3.24 -20.66
N VAL A 88 -5.03 4.28 -21.20
CA VAL A 88 -6.36 4.20 -21.79
C VAL A 88 -6.22 3.98 -23.30
N ILE A 89 -6.58 2.78 -23.76
CA ILE A 89 -6.55 2.45 -25.19
C ILE A 89 -7.74 3.08 -25.94
N PRO A 90 -7.71 3.17 -27.28
CA PRO A 90 -8.75 3.86 -28.05
C PRO A 90 -10.18 3.33 -27.85
N THR A 91 -10.34 2.10 -27.42
CA THR A 91 -11.66 1.50 -27.09
C THR A 91 -12.23 1.99 -25.75
N GLY A 92 -11.51 2.84 -25.01
CA GLY A 92 -11.89 3.32 -23.69
C GLY A 92 -11.48 2.39 -22.54
N THR A 93 -10.94 1.19 -22.84
CA THR A 93 -10.43 0.29 -21.79
C THR A 93 -9.16 0.86 -21.15
N LYS A 94 -9.13 0.91 -19.83
CA LYS A 94 -7.93 1.26 -19.07
C LYS A 94 -7.18 -0.03 -18.72
N LEU A 95 -5.95 -0.13 -19.14
CA LEU A 95 -5.00 -1.15 -18.71
C LEU A 95 -4.12 -0.59 -17.60
N GLY A 96 -3.79 -1.38 -16.60
CA GLY A 96 -2.98 -0.97 -15.46
C GLY A 96 -1.99 -2.03 -15.05
N ILE A 97 -0.85 -1.56 -14.54
CA ILE A 97 0.12 -2.36 -13.83
C ILE A 97 0.55 -1.59 -12.59
N SER A 98 0.63 -2.27 -11.46
CA SER A 98 1.17 -1.69 -10.23
C SER A 98 2.05 -2.70 -9.51
N TYR A 99 3.10 -2.21 -8.86
CA TYR A 99 3.93 -2.96 -7.94
C TYR A 99 4.05 -2.18 -6.64
N GLY A 100 3.81 -2.85 -5.54
CA GLY A 100 3.89 -2.27 -4.20
C GLY A 100 4.58 -3.19 -3.21
N GLN A 101 5.16 -2.58 -2.18
CA GLN A 101 5.86 -3.26 -1.10
C GLN A 101 5.56 -2.56 0.22
N SER A 102 5.42 -3.35 1.30
CA SER A 102 5.41 -2.84 2.67
C SER A 102 6.32 -3.69 3.54
N LYS A 103 7.03 -3.03 4.46
CA LYS A 103 8.01 -3.64 5.36
C LYS A 103 7.71 -3.31 6.81
N LEU A 104 8.08 -4.23 7.68
CA LEU A 104 8.08 -4.09 9.13
C LEU A 104 9.43 -4.51 9.67
N ASP A 105 10.12 -3.62 10.34
CA ASP A 105 11.36 -3.92 11.01
C ASP A 105 11.08 -4.49 12.40
N ALA A 106 11.71 -5.64 12.70
CA ALA A 106 11.69 -6.21 14.03
C ALA A 106 12.50 -5.33 14.99
N ASN A 107 11.99 -5.15 16.20
CA ASN A 107 12.75 -4.49 17.26
C ASN A 107 13.55 -5.50 18.12
N ALA A 108 14.28 -5.01 19.13
CA ALA A 108 15.15 -5.86 19.96
C ALA A 108 14.37 -6.92 20.78
N ALA A 109 13.10 -6.70 21.06
CA ALA A 109 12.25 -7.64 21.79
C ALA A 109 11.74 -8.80 20.92
N ASP A 110 11.78 -8.66 19.60
CA ASP A 110 11.33 -9.65 18.62
C ASP A 110 12.36 -10.77 18.35
N SER A 111 13.33 -10.92 19.21
CA SER A 111 14.38 -11.97 19.06
C SER A 111 13.90 -13.38 19.39
N ASP A 112 12.73 -13.54 19.96
CA ASP A 112 12.12 -14.82 20.31
C ASP A 112 11.43 -15.52 19.12
N ALA A 113 10.87 -16.72 19.38
CA ALA A 113 10.20 -17.49 18.34
C ALA A 113 8.94 -16.82 17.77
N LEU A 114 8.26 -15.95 18.54
CA LEU A 114 7.07 -15.23 18.10
C LEU A 114 7.47 -14.07 17.17
N GLY A 115 8.53 -13.33 17.52
CA GLY A 115 9.07 -12.29 16.66
C GLY A 115 9.51 -12.81 15.28
N GLN A 116 10.06 -14.02 15.23
CA GLN A 116 10.51 -14.63 13.97
C GLN A 116 9.37 -14.96 12.98
N VAL A 117 8.15 -15.17 13.43
CA VAL A 117 6.98 -15.44 12.57
C VAL A 117 6.25 -14.18 12.11
N LEU A 118 6.62 -12.99 12.63
CA LEU A 118 6.06 -11.74 12.18
C LEU A 118 6.34 -11.52 10.68
N VAL A 119 5.37 -10.93 10.01
CA VAL A 119 5.55 -10.48 8.63
C VAL A 119 6.61 -9.39 8.61
N LYS A 120 7.67 -9.61 7.83
CA LYS A 120 8.72 -8.65 7.55
C LYS A 120 8.38 -7.80 6.33
N GLU A 121 7.85 -8.45 5.30
CA GLU A 121 7.68 -7.82 3.98
C GLU A 121 6.49 -8.43 3.26
N ASN A 122 5.67 -7.59 2.64
CA ASN A 122 4.68 -7.98 1.66
C ASN A 122 4.96 -7.26 0.35
N GLU A 123 4.97 -8.00 -0.75
CA GLU A 123 5.08 -7.49 -2.11
C GLU A 123 3.85 -7.89 -2.91
N MET A 124 3.39 -7.02 -3.80
CA MET A 124 2.28 -7.32 -4.68
C MET A 124 2.49 -6.70 -6.06
N LEU A 125 2.39 -7.53 -7.09
CA LEU A 125 2.22 -7.13 -8.47
C LEU A 125 0.76 -7.28 -8.86
N THR A 126 0.15 -6.24 -9.44
CA THR A 126 -1.20 -6.31 -10.00
C THR A 126 -1.20 -5.86 -11.45
N ILE A 127 -1.88 -6.62 -12.32
CA ILE A 127 -2.15 -6.25 -13.70
C ILE A 127 -3.66 -6.24 -13.86
N GLY A 128 -4.23 -5.16 -14.39
CA GLY A 128 -5.68 -4.98 -14.48
C GLY A 128 -6.15 -4.43 -15.83
N ALA A 129 -7.39 -4.77 -16.17
CA ALA A 129 -8.14 -4.21 -17.28
C ALA A 129 -9.53 -3.77 -16.78
N TYR A 130 -9.87 -2.52 -17.08
CA TYR A 130 -11.10 -1.86 -16.65
C TYR A 130 -11.82 -1.31 -17.87
N HIS A 131 -12.96 -1.90 -18.22
CA HIS A 131 -13.70 -1.54 -19.43
C HIS A 131 -15.05 -0.88 -19.09
N PRO A 132 -15.27 0.40 -19.49
CA PRO A 132 -16.58 1.04 -19.35
C PRO A 132 -17.55 0.44 -20.38
N LEU A 133 -18.37 -0.53 -19.95
CA LEU A 133 -19.38 -1.14 -20.81
C LEU A 133 -20.53 -0.16 -21.08
N THR A 134 -20.90 0.63 -20.08
CA THR A 134 -21.86 1.74 -20.18
C THR A 134 -21.37 2.92 -19.35
N LYS A 135 -22.12 4.04 -19.35
CA LYS A 135 -21.85 5.20 -18.47
C LYS A 135 -21.87 4.83 -16.98
N HIS A 136 -22.56 3.76 -16.63
CA HIS A 136 -22.82 3.37 -15.25
C HIS A 136 -22.22 2.00 -14.89
N LEU A 137 -21.68 1.24 -15.84
CA LEU A 137 -21.19 -0.11 -15.59
C LEU A 137 -19.76 -0.27 -16.14
N ASN A 138 -18.82 -0.53 -15.26
CA ASN A 138 -17.45 -0.92 -15.60
C ASN A 138 -17.24 -2.41 -15.32
N LEU A 139 -16.70 -3.12 -16.30
CA LEU A 139 -16.18 -4.47 -16.11
C LEU A 139 -14.73 -4.39 -15.63
N VAL A 140 -14.36 -5.30 -14.74
CA VAL A 140 -13.03 -5.35 -14.11
C VAL A 140 -12.47 -6.76 -14.26
N ALA A 141 -11.22 -6.87 -14.68
CA ALA A 141 -10.44 -8.08 -14.65
C ALA A 141 -9.06 -7.76 -14.07
N GLU A 142 -8.65 -8.49 -13.02
CA GLU A 142 -7.35 -8.29 -12.37
C GLU A 142 -6.65 -9.63 -12.15
N PHE A 143 -5.34 -9.59 -12.32
CA PHE A 143 -4.40 -10.61 -11.90
C PHE A 143 -3.50 -10.01 -10.84
N SER A 144 -3.38 -10.67 -9.70
CA SER A 144 -2.49 -10.24 -8.62
C SER A 144 -1.61 -11.41 -8.19
N ASP A 145 -0.34 -11.11 -8.00
CA ASP A 145 0.67 -12.00 -7.43
C ASP A 145 1.23 -11.35 -6.18
N VAL A 146 1.16 -12.08 -5.06
CA VAL A 146 1.54 -11.58 -3.72
C VAL A 146 2.60 -12.51 -3.13
N GLU A 147 3.70 -11.95 -2.67
CA GLU A 147 4.67 -12.63 -1.82
C GLU A 147 4.67 -11.99 -0.43
N SER A 148 4.65 -12.83 0.61
CA SER A 148 4.78 -12.41 2.01
C SER A 148 5.96 -13.15 2.64
N LYS A 149 6.90 -12.41 3.23
CA LYS A 149 8.07 -12.94 3.94
C LYS A 149 7.96 -12.64 5.43
N ASN A 150 8.34 -13.58 6.28
CA ASN A 150 8.47 -13.36 7.71
C ASN A 150 9.89 -12.91 8.10
N GLN A 151 10.09 -12.55 9.37
CA GLN A 151 11.39 -12.14 9.92
C GLN A 151 12.46 -13.25 9.84
N ALA A 152 12.06 -14.53 9.87
CA ALA A 152 12.95 -15.67 9.69
C ALA A 152 13.34 -15.96 8.23
N GLY A 153 12.76 -15.23 7.27
CA GLY A 153 13.03 -15.39 5.84
C GLY A 153 12.20 -16.47 5.15
N ALA A 154 11.21 -17.06 5.82
CA ALA A 154 10.25 -17.95 5.15
C ALA A 154 9.23 -17.12 4.36
N SER A 155 8.90 -17.56 3.14
CA SER A 155 7.93 -16.90 2.27
C SER A 155 6.70 -17.76 1.98
N ASN A 156 5.61 -17.08 1.68
CA ASN A 156 4.38 -17.65 1.13
C ASN A 156 3.94 -16.80 -0.06
N ASP A 157 3.49 -17.47 -1.11
CA ASP A 157 3.02 -16.86 -2.35
C ASP A 157 1.53 -17.08 -2.53
N SER A 158 0.85 -16.14 -3.15
CA SER A 158 -0.55 -16.25 -3.53
C SER A 158 -0.80 -15.56 -4.85
N THR A 159 -1.44 -16.28 -5.77
CA THR A 159 -1.88 -15.75 -7.06
C THR A 159 -3.38 -15.69 -7.09
N THR A 160 -3.93 -14.54 -7.52
CA THR A 160 -5.38 -14.30 -7.57
C THR A 160 -5.78 -13.79 -8.96
N ILE A 161 -6.89 -14.34 -9.49
CA ILE A 161 -7.59 -13.76 -10.64
C ILE A 161 -8.96 -13.30 -10.15
N ALA A 162 -9.26 -12.03 -10.31
CA ALA A 162 -10.52 -11.43 -9.95
C ALA A 162 -11.26 -10.92 -11.19
N LEU A 163 -12.54 -11.25 -11.28
CA LEU A 163 -13.46 -10.72 -12.30
C LEU A 163 -14.63 -10.05 -11.59
N GLY A 164 -14.99 -8.88 -12.03
CA GLY A 164 -16.03 -8.10 -11.38
C GLY A 164 -16.69 -7.06 -12.27
N ALA A 165 -17.70 -6.42 -11.69
CA ALA A 165 -18.36 -5.28 -12.29
C ALA A 165 -18.64 -4.22 -11.22
N ILE A 166 -18.47 -2.95 -11.57
CA ILE A 166 -18.74 -1.80 -10.69
C ILE A 166 -19.89 -1.02 -11.32
N LEU A 167 -20.98 -0.87 -10.57
CA LEU A 167 -22.14 -0.08 -10.96
C LEU A 167 -22.11 1.28 -10.26
N PHE A 168 -22.22 2.35 -11.03
CA PHE A 168 -22.33 3.74 -10.55
C PHE A 168 -23.77 4.22 -10.74
N PHE A 169 -24.39 4.77 -9.71
CA PHE A 169 -25.77 5.27 -9.72
C PHE A 169 -25.89 6.64 -9.07
#